data_0047245b06b4e8ef55aebcf509a9d9fd
#
_entry.id   0047245b06b4e8ef55aebcf509a9d9fd
#
_cell.length_a   1.000
_cell.length_b   1.000
_cell.length_c   1.000
_cell.angle_alpha   90.00
_cell.angle_beta   90.00
_cell.angle_gamma   90.00
#
_symmetry.space_group_name_H-M   'P 1'
#
loop_
_entity.id
_entity.type
_entity.pdbx_description
1 polymer ?
#
loop_
_entity_poly.entity_id
_entity_poly.type
_entity_poly.pdbx_seq_one_letter_code
_entity_poly.pdbx_strand_id
1 'polypeptide(L)'
;MTPTAWIVVAVVVIAVLVVGAILWSRSRRSEHLKDRFGREYDRTVEAKGGKAEAEAELAEREKRVEKLDIRPLDADERREFVKRWDDVQARFVDDPPRAVAFADALLGDVMKARGYPVSDFDQRAGDISVDHPVVVEHYRKAHEIAVRHQRGEASTEDLRQAMIHYRALFDNLIGAQGPGAGAEREHEAAHH
;
A
#
# COMPACT_ATOMS: atom_id res chain seq x y z
N MET A 1 -32.86 -22.65 45.05
CA MET A 1 -32.17 -21.59 44.29
C MET A 1 -33.20 -20.57 43.88
N THR A 2 -33.04 -19.33 44.26
CA THR A 2 -34.01 -18.26 43.97
C THR A 2 -34.00 -17.89 42.48
N PRO A 3 -35.12 -17.52 41.85
CA PRO A 3 -35.17 -17.11 40.44
C PRO A 3 -34.18 -16.00 40.10
N THR A 4 -33.85 -15.16 41.07
CA THR A 4 -32.82 -14.10 40.91
C THR A 4 -31.41 -14.66 40.67
N ALA A 5 -31.06 -15.81 41.28
CA ALA A 5 -29.75 -16.43 41.09
C ALA A 5 -29.58 -16.93 39.60
N TRP A 6 -30.62 -17.44 38.98
CA TRP A 6 -30.61 -17.87 37.58
C TRP A 6 -30.48 -16.68 36.63
N ILE A 7 -31.11 -15.54 36.95
CA ILE A 7 -30.96 -14.31 36.12
C ILE A 7 -29.52 -13.80 36.18
N VAL A 8 -28.91 -13.77 37.35
CA VAL A 8 -27.50 -13.34 37.51
C VAL A 8 -26.55 -14.26 36.72
N VAL A 9 -26.73 -15.58 36.78
CA VAL A 9 -25.94 -16.53 36.01
C VAL A 9 -26.12 -16.29 34.54
N ALA A 10 -27.32 -16.12 34.04
CA ALA A 10 -27.58 -15.85 32.62
C ALA A 10 -26.93 -14.54 32.15
N VAL A 11 -26.98 -13.46 32.93
CA VAL A 11 -26.31 -12.19 32.61
C VAL A 11 -24.80 -12.35 32.53
N VAL A 12 -24.20 -13.08 33.48
CA VAL A 12 -22.73 -13.35 33.46
C VAL A 12 -22.34 -14.17 32.24
N VAL A 13 -23.09 -15.21 31.90
CA VAL A 13 -22.84 -16.03 30.71
C VAL A 13 -22.93 -15.18 29.43
N ILE A 14 -23.96 -14.35 29.29
CA ILE A 14 -24.10 -13.46 28.13
C ILE A 14 -22.92 -12.48 28.07
N ALA A 15 -22.52 -11.88 29.19
CA ALA A 15 -21.38 -10.97 29.23
C ALA A 15 -20.08 -11.66 28.78
N VAL A 16 -19.82 -12.89 29.24
CA VAL A 16 -18.63 -13.67 28.83
C VAL A 16 -18.68 -13.99 27.33
N LEU A 17 -19.85 -14.38 26.80
CA LEU A 17 -20.02 -14.67 25.37
C LEU A 17 -19.80 -13.42 24.51
N VAL A 18 -20.31 -12.26 24.93
CA VAL A 18 -20.12 -10.98 24.23
C VAL A 18 -18.65 -10.58 24.24
N VAL A 19 -17.97 -10.67 25.38
CA VAL A 19 -16.54 -10.37 25.48
C VAL A 19 -15.72 -11.33 24.59
N GLY A 20 -16.03 -12.63 24.63
CA GLY A 20 -15.39 -13.64 23.78
C GLY A 20 -15.59 -13.34 22.29
N ALA A 21 -16.80 -12.99 21.87
CA ALA A 21 -17.10 -12.63 20.48
C ALA A 21 -16.35 -11.36 20.02
N ILE A 22 -16.25 -10.35 20.90
CA ILE A 22 -15.50 -9.10 20.60
C ILE A 22 -14.01 -9.41 20.46
N LEU A 23 -13.42 -10.21 21.36
CA LEU A 23 -12.00 -10.56 21.29
C LEU A 23 -11.69 -11.39 20.05
N TRP A 24 -12.54 -12.35 19.71
CA TRP A 24 -12.41 -13.17 18.52
C TRP A 24 -12.54 -12.35 17.23
N SER A 25 -13.52 -11.43 17.14
CA SER A 25 -13.68 -10.52 16.03
C SER A 25 -12.46 -9.60 15.84
N ARG A 26 -11.92 -9.08 16.95
CA ARG A 26 -10.68 -8.28 16.90
C ARG A 26 -9.48 -9.07 16.44
N SER A 27 -9.32 -10.31 16.89
CA SER A 27 -8.21 -11.17 16.46
C SER A 27 -8.28 -11.45 14.96
N ARG A 28 -9.45 -11.84 14.45
CA ARG A 28 -9.67 -12.07 13.02
C ARG A 28 -9.39 -10.84 12.16
N ARG A 29 -9.86 -9.66 12.61
CA ARG A 29 -9.60 -8.41 11.92
C ARG A 29 -8.09 -8.09 11.87
N SER A 30 -7.40 -8.31 12.98
CA SER A 30 -5.95 -8.12 13.07
C SER A 30 -5.19 -9.03 12.12
N GLU A 31 -5.56 -10.31 12.03
CA GLU A 31 -4.98 -11.27 11.10
C GLU A 31 -5.23 -10.84 9.64
N HIS A 32 -6.46 -10.50 9.30
CA HIS A 32 -6.82 -10.00 7.96
C HIS A 32 -5.96 -8.80 7.54
N LEU A 33 -5.80 -7.80 8.43
CA LEU A 33 -4.98 -6.62 8.12
C LEU A 33 -3.49 -6.96 7.99
N LYS A 34 -2.97 -7.89 8.79
CA LYS A 34 -1.59 -8.37 8.66
C LYS A 34 -1.35 -9.07 7.32
N ASP A 35 -2.26 -9.96 6.93
CA ASP A 35 -2.16 -10.71 5.68
C ASP A 35 -2.27 -9.77 4.47
N ARG A 36 -3.19 -8.81 4.52
CA ARG A 36 -3.42 -7.87 3.43
C ARG A 36 -2.28 -6.86 3.26
N PHE A 37 -1.77 -6.30 4.35
CA PHE A 37 -0.79 -5.22 4.31
C PHE A 37 0.67 -5.71 4.47
N GLY A 38 0.89 -6.95 4.90
CA GLY A 38 2.24 -7.50 5.08
C GLY A 38 3.15 -6.58 5.90
N ARG A 39 4.30 -6.23 5.37
CA ARG A 39 5.29 -5.36 6.03
C ARG A 39 4.81 -3.92 6.30
N GLU A 40 3.87 -3.42 5.50
CA GLU A 40 3.26 -2.10 5.73
C GLU A 40 2.44 -2.07 7.03
N TYR A 41 1.90 -3.22 7.48
CA TYR A 41 1.25 -3.33 8.79
C TYR A 41 2.23 -3.00 9.92
N ASP A 42 3.39 -3.66 9.96
CA ASP A 42 4.39 -3.44 11.02
C ASP A 42 4.91 -2.01 11.01
N ARG A 43 5.19 -1.48 9.83
CA ARG A 43 5.58 -0.07 9.64
C ARG A 43 4.52 0.89 10.19
N THR A 44 3.25 0.63 9.95
CA THR A 44 2.16 1.49 10.43
C THR A 44 2.03 1.42 11.95
N VAL A 45 2.25 0.22 12.55
CA VAL A 45 2.28 0.05 14.01
C VAL A 45 3.41 0.87 14.64
N GLU A 46 4.60 0.85 14.06
CA GLU A 46 5.74 1.66 14.51
C GLU A 46 5.44 3.16 14.38
N ALA A 47 4.92 3.60 13.26
CA ALA A 47 4.63 5.01 12.99
C ALA A 47 3.52 5.58 13.87
N LYS A 48 2.51 4.79 14.24
CA LYS A 48 1.38 5.21 15.09
C LYS A 48 1.66 5.01 16.59
N GLY A 49 2.70 4.27 16.95
CA GLY A 49 3.06 3.98 18.34
C GLY A 49 2.10 3.00 19.05
N GLY A 50 1.18 2.37 18.32
CA GLY A 50 0.24 1.42 18.89
C GLY A 50 -0.53 0.62 17.85
N LYS A 51 -0.87 -0.63 18.22
CA LYS A 51 -1.57 -1.57 17.33
C LYS A 51 -3.00 -1.12 16.99
N ALA A 52 -3.73 -0.59 17.98
CA ALA A 52 -5.13 -0.21 17.80
C ALA A 52 -5.28 0.99 16.83
N GLU A 53 -4.40 1.98 16.95
CA GLU A 53 -4.34 3.15 16.08
C GLU A 53 -3.91 2.78 14.66
N ALA A 54 -2.93 1.87 14.54
CA ALA A 54 -2.47 1.36 13.27
C ALA A 54 -3.58 0.59 12.53
N GLU A 55 -4.27 -0.32 13.22
CA GLU A 55 -5.38 -1.09 12.64
C GLU A 55 -6.58 -0.20 12.26
N ALA A 56 -6.84 0.85 13.01
CA ALA A 56 -7.86 1.84 12.64
C ALA A 56 -7.47 2.57 11.35
N GLU A 57 -6.23 3.02 11.24
CA GLU A 57 -5.69 3.68 10.03
C GLU A 57 -5.74 2.76 8.81
N LEU A 58 -5.25 1.50 8.94
CA LEU A 58 -5.23 0.55 7.83
C LEU A 58 -6.64 0.20 7.36
N ALA A 59 -7.59 0.05 8.28
CA ALA A 59 -8.98 -0.19 7.94
C ALA A 59 -9.64 1.03 7.24
N GLU A 60 -9.25 2.26 7.60
CA GLU A 60 -9.73 3.45 6.89
C GLU A 60 -9.12 3.57 5.47
N ARG A 61 -7.85 3.14 5.27
CA ARG A 61 -7.25 3.03 3.93
C ARG A 61 -8.02 2.04 3.08
N GLU A 62 -8.31 0.85 3.59
CA GLU A 62 -9.08 -0.18 2.92
C GLU A 62 -10.45 0.34 2.47
N LYS A 63 -11.24 0.90 3.41
CA LYS A 63 -12.54 1.50 3.09
C LYS A 63 -12.48 2.66 2.09
N ARG A 64 -11.40 3.42 2.08
CA ARG A 64 -11.21 4.51 1.12
C ARG A 64 -10.98 3.96 -0.27
N VAL A 65 -10.07 2.98 -0.40
CA VAL A 65 -9.73 2.35 -1.67
C VAL A 65 -10.90 1.56 -2.25
N GLU A 66 -11.69 0.88 -1.43
CA GLU A 66 -12.92 0.19 -1.85
C GLU A 66 -13.96 1.10 -2.55
N LYS A 67 -13.91 2.40 -2.28
CA LYS A 67 -14.81 3.39 -2.91
C LYS A 67 -14.26 3.96 -4.21
N LEU A 68 -13.03 3.63 -4.59
CA LEU A 68 -12.41 4.09 -5.82
C LEU A 68 -12.79 3.16 -6.97
N ASP A 69 -12.95 3.72 -8.15
CA ASP A 69 -13.13 2.96 -9.38
C ASP A 69 -11.77 2.65 -10.00
N ILE A 70 -11.04 1.73 -9.36
CA ILE A 70 -9.71 1.33 -9.80
C ILE A 70 -9.84 0.34 -10.94
N ARG A 71 -9.25 0.69 -12.10
CA ARG A 71 -9.31 -0.09 -13.33
C ARG A 71 -7.91 -0.49 -13.82
N PRO A 72 -7.79 -1.56 -14.60
CA PRO A 72 -6.58 -1.82 -15.36
C PRO A 72 -6.39 -0.76 -16.46
N LEU A 73 -5.14 -0.53 -16.85
CA LEU A 73 -4.82 0.27 -18.03
C LEU A 73 -5.20 -0.51 -19.30
N ASP A 74 -5.73 0.19 -20.30
CA ASP A 74 -5.90 -0.42 -21.61
C ASP A 74 -4.55 -0.59 -22.34
N ALA A 75 -4.58 -1.24 -23.51
CA ALA A 75 -3.35 -1.55 -24.24
C ALA A 75 -2.64 -0.30 -24.78
N ASP A 76 -3.39 0.75 -25.12
CA ASP A 76 -2.84 2.00 -25.66
C ASP A 76 -2.24 2.85 -24.56
N GLU A 77 -2.97 3.01 -23.43
CA GLU A 77 -2.48 3.66 -22.22
C GLU A 77 -1.17 3.00 -21.73
N ARG A 78 -1.14 1.65 -21.70
CA ARG A 78 0.06 0.91 -21.29
C ARG A 78 1.24 1.19 -22.20
N ARG A 79 1.05 1.17 -23.52
CA ARG A 79 2.13 1.46 -24.48
C ARG A 79 2.66 2.88 -24.32
N GLU A 80 1.77 3.83 -24.13
CA GLU A 80 2.15 5.24 -23.92
C GLU A 80 2.96 5.41 -22.62
N PHE A 81 2.54 4.80 -21.52
CA PHE A 81 3.28 4.88 -20.27
C PHE A 81 4.65 4.17 -20.35
N VAL A 82 4.74 3.03 -21.04
CA VAL A 82 6.04 2.36 -21.27
C VAL A 82 6.99 3.28 -22.07
N LYS A 83 6.53 3.89 -23.14
CA LYS A 83 7.33 4.85 -23.92
C LYS A 83 7.80 6.02 -23.05
N ARG A 84 6.91 6.61 -22.26
CA ARG A 84 7.28 7.70 -21.33
C ARG A 84 8.30 7.26 -20.30
N TRP A 85 8.21 6.01 -19.83
CA TRP A 85 9.21 5.45 -18.92
C TRP A 85 10.57 5.32 -19.57
N ASP A 86 10.65 4.84 -20.82
CA ASP A 86 11.89 4.73 -21.58
C ASP A 86 12.53 6.11 -21.78
N ASP A 87 11.74 7.14 -22.06
CA ASP A 87 12.20 8.53 -22.14
C ASP A 87 12.78 9.03 -20.80
N VAL A 88 12.15 8.68 -19.67
CA VAL A 88 12.65 9.02 -18.33
C VAL A 88 13.98 8.31 -18.05
N GLN A 89 14.10 7.03 -18.40
CA GLN A 89 15.35 6.29 -18.23
C GLN A 89 16.49 6.87 -19.10
N ALA A 90 16.22 7.24 -20.33
CA ALA A 90 17.22 7.86 -21.21
C ALA A 90 17.74 9.18 -20.61
N ARG A 91 16.87 10.00 -20.06
CA ARG A 91 17.23 11.28 -19.40
C ARG A 91 18.12 11.10 -18.18
N PHE A 92 18.09 9.95 -17.52
CA PHE A 92 18.91 9.70 -16.34
C PHE A 92 20.42 9.80 -16.61
N VAL A 93 20.84 9.52 -17.83
CA VAL A 93 22.28 9.62 -18.23
C VAL A 93 22.77 11.06 -18.14
N ASP A 94 21.96 12.03 -18.57
CA ASP A 94 22.33 13.43 -18.68
C ASP A 94 21.96 14.23 -17.43
N ASP A 95 20.81 13.92 -16.82
CA ASP A 95 20.26 14.68 -15.67
C ASP A 95 19.55 13.74 -14.68
N PRO A 96 20.32 13.00 -13.85
CA PRO A 96 19.76 12.07 -12.86
C PRO A 96 18.72 12.70 -11.92
N PRO A 97 18.90 13.93 -11.37
CA PRO A 97 17.91 14.54 -10.50
C PRO A 97 16.56 14.78 -11.17
N ARG A 98 16.56 15.30 -12.39
CA ARG A 98 15.34 15.52 -13.15
C ARG A 98 14.66 14.22 -13.57
N ALA A 99 15.45 13.20 -13.94
CA ALA A 99 14.89 11.89 -14.28
C ALA A 99 14.14 11.27 -13.11
N VAL A 100 14.69 11.35 -11.89
CA VAL A 100 13.99 10.87 -10.66
C VAL A 100 12.70 11.66 -10.42
N ALA A 101 12.70 12.98 -10.59
CA ALA A 101 11.47 13.77 -10.46
C ALA A 101 10.42 13.43 -11.53
N PHE A 102 10.86 13.17 -12.78
CA PHE A 102 9.96 12.73 -13.84
C PHE A 102 9.42 11.31 -13.60
N ALA A 103 10.21 10.41 -13.00
CA ALA A 103 9.74 9.08 -12.62
C ALA A 103 8.61 9.16 -11.58
N ASP A 104 8.75 9.97 -10.53
CA ASP A 104 7.69 10.18 -9.53
C ASP A 104 6.41 10.76 -10.16
N ALA A 105 6.57 11.79 -11.00
CA ALA A 105 5.44 12.40 -11.70
C ALA A 105 4.73 11.40 -12.63
N LEU A 106 5.48 10.58 -13.37
CA LEU A 106 4.94 9.56 -14.26
C LEU A 106 4.16 8.49 -13.48
N LEU A 107 4.65 8.07 -12.31
CA LEU A 107 3.90 7.16 -11.44
C LEU A 107 2.59 7.78 -10.96
N GLY A 108 2.59 9.08 -10.62
CA GLY A 108 1.35 9.81 -10.31
C GLY A 108 0.35 9.79 -11.48
N ASP A 109 0.82 9.95 -12.71
CA ASP A 109 -0.03 9.88 -13.92
C ASP A 109 -0.59 8.47 -14.13
N VAL A 110 0.21 7.42 -13.96
CA VAL A 110 -0.23 6.01 -14.04
C VAL A 110 -1.31 5.73 -13.00
N MET A 111 -1.09 6.16 -11.76
CA MET A 111 -2.08 5.98 -10.69
C MET A 111 -3.38 6.69 -11.01
N LYS A 112 -3.31 7.95 -11.47
CA LYS A 112 -4.49 8.72 -11.90
C LYS A 112 -5.25 8.02 -13.03
N ALA A 113 -4.56 7.52 -14.05
CA ALA A 113 -5.17 6.79 -15.15
C ALA A 113 -5.89 5.51 -14.69
N ARG A 114 -5.39 4.90 -13.62
CA ARG A 114 -6.00 3.74 -12.98
C ARG A 114 -7.17 4.07 -12.03
N GLY A 115 -7.44 5.34 -11.75
CA GLY A 115 -8.54 5.76 -10.87
C GLY A 115 -8.13 6.10 -9.43
N TYR A 116 -6.84 6.10 -9.10
CA TYR A 116 -6.40 6.60 -7.80
C TYR A 116 -6.51 8.14 -7.75
N PRO A 117 -6.86 8.72 -6.59
CA PRO A 117 -6.97 10.18 -6.48
C PRO A 117 -5.61 10.86 -6.60
N VAL A 118 -5.64 12.10 -7.12
CA VAL A 118 -4.46 12.98 -7.06
C VAL A 118 -4.32 13.48 -5.62
N SER A 119 -3.23 13.13 -4.97
CA SER A 119 -2.98 13.40 -3.56
C SER A 119 -1.49 13.63 -3.29
N ASP A 120 -1.15 13.99 -2.05
CA ASP A 120 0.24 13.99 -1.59
C ASP A 120 0.84 12.59 -1.58
N PHE A 121 2.15 12.52 -1.32
CA PHE A 121 2.88 11.26 -1.31
C PHE A 121 2.35 10.27 -0.27
N ASP A 122 2.08 10.73 0.95
CA ASP A 122 1.69 9.82 2.05
C ASP A 122 0.33 9.17 1.79
N GLN A 123 -0.62 9.93 1.26
CA GLN A 123 -1.91 9.39 0.86
C GLN A 123 -1.77 8.44 -0.34
N ARG A 124 -1.00 8.80 -1.38
CA ARG A 124 -0.74 7.91 -2.53
C ARG A 124 -0.11 6.59 -2.09
N ALA A 125 0.93 6.63 -1.25
CA ALA A 125 1.57 5.43 -0.73
C ALA A 125 0.62 4.62 0.15
N GLY A 126 -0.24 5.29 0.94
CA GLY A 126 -1.28 4.64 1.73
C GLY A 126 -2.32 3.93 0.86
N ASP A 127 -2.80 4.56 -0.20
CA ASP A 127 -3.81 3.99 -1.10
C ASP A 127 -3.23 2.80 -1.90
N ILE A 128 -2.01 2.93 -2.44
CA ILE A 128 -1.31 1.83 -3.12
C ILE A 128 -1.07 0.64 -2.18
N SER A 129 -0.80 0.87 -0.89
CA SER A 129 -0.49 -0.20 0.04
C SER A 129 -1.62 -1.21 0.23
N VAL A 130 -2.86 -0.84 -0.12
CA VAL A 130 -4.03 -1.71 -0.01
C VAL A 130 -4.02 -2.82 -1.06
N ASP A 131 -3.66 -2.47 -2.32
CA ASP A 131 -3.69 -3.41 -3.44
C ASP A 131 -2.30 -3.90 -3.84
N HIS A 132 -1.24 -3.18 -3.44
CA HIS A 132 0.14 -3.44 -3.82
C HIS A 132 1.11 -3.37 -2.63
N PRO A 133 0.89 -4.14 -1.55
CA PRO A 133 1.63 -4.03 -0.28
C PRO A 133 3.13 -4.29 -0.43
N VAL A 134 3.54 -5.16 -1.35
CA VAL A 134 4.96 -5.51 -1.58
C VAL A 134 5.70 -4.35 -2.24
N VAL A 135 5.09 -3.71 -3.23
CA VAL A 135 5.79 -2.67 -4.01
C VAL A 135 5.71 -1.27 -3.39
N VAL A 136 4.81 -1.02 -2.46
CA VAL A 136 4.75 0.27 -1.76
C VAL A 136 6.03 0.57 -0.97
N GLU A 137 6.73 -0.45 -0.49
CA GLU A 137 8.03 -0.28 0.16
C GLU A 137 9.07 0.33 -0.81
N HIS A 138 9.10 -0.13 -2.05
CA HIS A 138 9.94 0.45 -3.09
C HIS A 138 9.59 1.92 -3.34
N TYR A 139 8.30 2.25 -3.42
CA TYR A 139 7.86 3.64 -3.60
C TYR A 139 8.33 4.55 -2.48
N ARG A 140 8.23 4.10 -1.22
CA ARG A 140 8.71 4.85 -0.06
C ARG A 140 10.22 5.04 -0.07
N LYS A 141 11.00 3.99 -0.40
CA LYS A 141 12.47 4.09 -0.51
C LYS A 141 12.92 5.08 -1.60
N ALA A 142 12.27 5.03 -2.75
CA ALA A 142 12.56 5.97 -3.84
C ALA A 142 12.28 7.42 -3.43
N HIS A 143 11.14 7.66 -2.80
CA HIS A 143 10.76 8.98 -2.33
C HIS A 143 11.71 9.51 -1.24
N GLU A 144 12.12 8.67 -0.29
CA GLU A 144 13.11 9.03 0.74
C GLU A 144 14.41 9.51 0.11
N ILE A 145 14.91 8.80 -0.90
CA ILE A 145 16.11 9.21 -1.64
C ILE A 145 15.88 10.56 -2.35
N ALA A 146 14.73 10.75 -2.99
CA ALA A 146 14.39 12.00 -3.66
C ALA A 146 14.36 13.19 -2.68
N VAL A 147 13.79 12.99 -1.48
CA VAL A 147 13.77 14.01 -0.42
C VAL A 147 15.18 14.31 0.10
N ARG A 148 16.02 13.28 0.34
CA ARG A 148 17.43 13.48 0.71
C ARG A 148 18.20 14.25 -0.36
N HIS A 149 17.93 13.96 -1.64
CA HIS A 149 18.57 14.69 -2.73
C HIS A 149 18.24 16.18 -2.72
N GLN A 150 16.98 16.55 -2.46
CA GLN A 150 16.57 17.97 -2.33
C GLN A 150 17.34 18.73 -1.22
N ARG A 151 17.87 18.00 -0.23
CA ARG A 151 18.71 18.54 0.85
C ARG A 151 20.21 18.50 0.53
N GLY A 152 20.60 18.00 -0.65
CA GLY A 152 22.00 17.80 -1.01
C GLY A 152 22.68 16.60 -0.32
N GLU A 153 21.89 15.67 0.21
CA GLU A 153 22.34 14.51 1.02
C GLU A 153 22.35 13.20 0.25
N ALA A 154 22.11 13.20 -1.06
CA ALA A 154 22.08 12.00 -1.88
C ALA A 154 23.06 12.10 -3.05
N SER A 155 23.78 11.01 -3.29
CA SER A 155 24.68 10.83 -4.42
C SER A 155 23.95 10.45 -5.71
N THR A 156 24.63 10.48 -6.86
CA THR A 156 24.11 9.95 -8.14
C THR A 156 23.79 8.45 -8.02
N GLU A 157 24.55 7.69 -7.25
CA GLU A 157 24.25 6.27 -7.01
C GLU A 157 22.97 6.09 -6.20
N ASP A 158 22.69 6.95 -5.21
CA ASP A 158 21.40 6.95 -4.51
C ASP A 158 20.25 7.23 -5.49
N LEU A 159 20.41 8.20 -6.40
CA LEU A 159 19.41 8.47 -7.44
C LEU A 159 19.20 7.28 -8.39
N ARG A 160 20.27 6.53 -8.70
CA ARG A 160 20.15 5.30 -9.48
C ARG A 160 19.33 4.24 -8.73
N GLN A 161 19.51 4.12 -7.42
CA GLN A 161 18.68 3.24 -6.58
C GLN A 161 17.23 3.69 -6.54
N ALA A 162 16.97 5.00 -6.47
CA ALA A 162 15.61 5.53 -6.55
C ALA A 162 14.92 5.15 -7.87
N MET A 163 15.63 5.23 -9.00
CA MET A 163 15.09 4.81 -10.31
C MET A 163 14.75 3.31 -10.35
N ILE A 164 15.58 2.45 -9.74
CA ILE A 164 15.29 1.00 -9.63
C ILE A 164 14.01 0.78 -8.81
N HIS A 165 13.86 1.48 -7.71
CA HIS A 165 12.68 1.38 -6.87
C HIS A 165 11.42 1.92 -7.55
N TYR A 166 11.50 3.06 -8.25
CA TYR A 166 10.38 3.56 -9.05
C TYR A 166 10.01 2.60 -10.18
N ARG A 167 11.01 1.95 -10.82
CA ARG A 167 10.75 0.93 -11.85
C ARG A 167 9.94 -0.24 -11.31
N ALA A 168 10.28 -0.75 -10.14
CA ALA A 168 9.55 -1.87 -9.53
C ALA A 168 8.06 -1.54 -9.32
N LEU A 169 7.75 -0.32 -8.85
CA LEU A 169 6.36 0.14 -8.73
C LEU A 169 5.72 0.33 -10.10
N PHE A 170 6.42 0.94 -11.06
CA PHE A 170 5.90 1.16 -12.42
C PHE A 170 5.49 -0.16 -13.07
N ASP A 171 6.38 -1.16 -13.09
CA ASP A 171 6.13 -2.46 -13.70
C ASP A 171 4.94 -3.18 -13.05
N ASN A 172 4.79 -3.05 -11.74
CA ASN A 172 3.63 -3.59 -11.03
C ASN A 172 2.33 -2.89 -11.42
N LEU A 173 2.32 -1.54 -11.45
CA LEU A 173 1.12 -0.76 -11.77
C LEU A 173 0.64 -0.95 -13.21
N ILE A 174 1.55 -1.05 -14.19
CA ILE A 174 1.17 -1.30 -15.58
C ILE A 174 0.82 -2.76 -15.88
N GLY A 175 1.34 -3.70 -15.08
CA GLY A 175 1.05 -5.14 -15.19
C GLY A 175 -0.22 -5.60 -14.47
N ALA A 176 -0.73 -4.83 -13.52
CA ALA A 176 -1.86 -5.23 -12.69
C ALA A 176 -3.19 -5.20 -13.46
N GLN A 177 -3.94 -6.28 -13.38
CA GLN A 177 -5.21 -6.48 -14.11
C GLN A 177 -6.45 -6.02 -13.33
N GLY A 178 -6.31 -5.29 -12.23
CA GLY A 178 -7.40 -4.82 -11.39
C GLY A 178 -7.20 -5.14 -9.91
N PRO A 179 -8.11 -4.70 -9.03
CA PRO A 179 -8.03 -4.99 -7.60
C PRO A 179 -7.98 -6.50 -7.33
N GLY A 180 -7.00 -6.96 -6.54
CA GLY A 180 -6.85 -8.38 -6.16
C GLY A 180 -5.94 -9.24 -7.06
N ALA A 181 -5.63 -8.84 -8.29
CA ALA A 181 -4.79 -9.65 -9.20
C ALA A 181 -3.32 -9.79 -8.75
N GLY A 182 -2.85 -8.92 -7.85
CA GLY A 182 -1.52 -9.00 -7.25
C GLY A 182 -1.39 -10.10 -6.22
N ALA A 183 -2.42 -10.29 -5.39
CA ALA A 183 -2.42 -11.28 -4.31
C ALA A 183 -2.48 -12.73 -4.82
N GLU A 184 -3.15 -12.97 -5.96
CA GLU A 184 -3.27 -14.33 -6.52
C GLU A 184 -1.95 -14.87 -7.08
N ARG A 185 -1.11 -14.02 -7.69
CA ARG A 185 0.20 -14.46 -8.23
C ARG A 185 1.25 -14.74 -7.17
N GLU A 186 1.16 -14.07 -6.02
CA GLU A 186 2.09 -14.34 -4.91
C GLU A 186 1.75 -15.65 -4.20
N HIS A 187 0.48 -16.02 -4.15
CA HIS A 187 0.03 -17.31 -3.60
C HIS A 187 0.45 -18.48 -4.51
N GLU A 188 0.43 -18.30 -5.82
CA GLU A 188 0.83 -19.32 -6.81
C GLU A 188 2.36 -19.50 -6.86
N ALA A 189 3.14 -18.42 -6.70
CA ALA A 189 4.60 -18.47 -6.64
C ALA A 189 5.16 -19.08 -5.34
N ALA A 190 4.40 -19.07 -4.26
CA ALA A 190 4.80 -19.63 -2.96
C ALA A 190 4.54 -21.16 -2.87
N HIS A 191 3.86 -21.77 -3.85
CA HIS A 191 3.54 -23.20 -3.91
C HIS A 191 4.31 -23.98 -4.99
N HIS A 192 5.27 -23.38 -5.65
CA HIS A 192 6.26 -24.00 -6.54
C HIS A 192 7.66 -23.78 -5.98
#